data_e4b314d19ee74bde7165823b04316ec8
#
_entry.id   e4b314d19ee74bde7165823b04316ec8
#
_cell.length_a   1.000
_cell.length_b   1.000
_cell.length_c   1.000
_cell.angle_alpha   90.00
_cell.angle_beta   90.00
_cell.angle_gamma   90.00
#
_symmetry.space_group_name_H-M   'P 1'
#
loop_
_entity.id
_entity.type
_entity.pdbx_description
1 polymer ?
#
loop_
_entity_poly.entity_id
_entity_poly.type
_entity_poly.pdbx_seq_one_letter_code
_entity_poly.pdbx_strand_id
1 'polypeptide(L)' 'MKARIQWAGEALFIGESGSGHAVVMDGPPEAGGRNLGVRPMEMLLIGLGGCSNFDVVSILKKSRQAVESCEAFVEAERA' A
#
# COMPACT_ATOMS: atom_id res chain seq x y z
N MET A 1 -3.59 3.25 15.91
CA MET A 1 -2.80 3.56 14.69
C MET A 1 -3.07 4.96 14.19
N LYS A 2 -2.06 5.59 13.59
CA LYS A 2 -2.18 6.96 13.08
C LYS A 2 -1.49 7.08 11.74
N ALA A 3 -2.00 7.98 10.92
CA ALA A 3 -1.35 8.37 9.68
C ALA A 3 -1.60 9.85 9.44
N ARG A 4 -0.65 10.49 8.76
CA ARG A 4 -0.77 11.87 8.34
C ARG A 4 -0.57 11.92 6.84
N ILE A 5 -1.49 12.57 6.14
CA ILE A 5 -1.41 12.68 4.69
C ILE A 5 -1.34 14.16 4.35
N GLN A 6 -0.27 14.56 3.66
CA GLN A 6 0.00 15.95 3.36
C GLN A 6 0.09 16.16 1.86
N TRP A 7 -0.60 17.17 1.37
CA TRP A 7 -0.52 17.58 -0.02
C TRP A 7 0.84 18.23 -0.29
N ALA A 8 1.49 17.82 -1.37
CA ALA A 8 2.83 18.30 -1.73
C ALA A 8 2.85 18.93 -3.12
N GLY A 9 1.72 19.48 -3.57
CA GLY A 9 1.60 20.14 -4.86
C GLY A 9 1.03 19.24 -5.94
N GLU A 10 0.35 19.83 -6.91
CA GLU A 10 -0.32 19.12 -8.00
C GLU A 10 -1.22 18.01 -7.45
N ALA A 11 -0.98 16.77 -7.85
CA ALA A 11 -1.73 15.62 -7.35
C ALA A 11 -0.90 14.75 -6.40
N LEU A 12 0.21 15.29 -5.89
CA LEU A 12 1.15 14.56 -5.05
C LEU A 12 0.78 14.65 -3.59
N PHE A 13 0.76 13.52 -2.91
CA PHE A 13 0.53 13.43 -1.48
C PHE A 13 1.61 12.58 -0.83
N ILE A 14 2.02 12.97 0.36
CA ILE A 14 2.95 12.19 1.14
C ILE A 14 2.22 11.68 2.37
N GLY A 15 2.19 10.36 2.54
CA GLY A 15 1.59 9.73 3.71
C GLY A 15 2.67 9.31 4.68
N GLU A 16 2.47 9.61 5.96
CA GLU A 16 3.39 9.20 7.03
C GLU A 16 2.65 8.29 7.99
N SER A 17 3.24 7.16 8.30
CA SER A 17 2.67 6.25 9.29
C SER A 17 3.15 6.61 10.69
N GLY A 18 2.35 6.26 11.70
CA GLY A 18 2.76 6.43 13.10
C GLY A 18 3.99 5.61 13.45
N SER A 19 4.34 4.62 12.64
CA SER A 19 5.55 3.81 12.85
C SER A 19 6.82 4.42 12.27
N GLY A 20 6.73 5.62 11.66
CA GLY A 20 7.91 6.34 11.20
C GLY A 20 8.30 6.11 9.75
N HIS A 21 7.36 5.71 8.90
CA HIS A 21 7.62 5.47 7.49
C HIS A 21 6.77 6.38 6.62
N ALA A 22 7.25 6.68 5.44
CA ALA A 22 6.54 7.55 4.50
C ALA A 22 6.32 6.84 3.16
N VAL A 23 5.22 7.18 2.50
CA VAL A 23 4.92 6.73 1.15
C VAL A 23 4.48 7.91 0.30
N VAL A 24 4.78 7.83 -0.99
CA VAL A 24 4.39 8.85 -1.96
C VAL A 24 3.23 8.33 -2.79
N MET A 25 2.17 9.14 -2.88
CA MET A 25 1.01 8.86 -3.72
C MET A 25 0.88 9.96 -4.75
N ASP A 26 0.58 9.59 -5.98
CA ASP A 26 0.42 10.57 -7.06
C ASP A 26 -0.63 10.06 -8.05
N GLY A 27 -1.00 10.92 -8.98
CA GLY A 27 -1.92 10.59 -10.03
C GLY A 27 -1.24 10.40 -11.38
N PRO A 28 -1.99 9.94 -12.38
CA PRO A 28 -1.49 9.91 -13.75
C PRO A 28 -1.46 11.33 -14.35
N PRO A 29 -0.67 11.57 -15.40
CA PRO A 29 -0.59 12.90 -16.03
C PRO A 29 -1.94 13.46 -16.46
N GLU A 30 -2.86 12.63 -16.94
CA GLU A 30 -4.19 13.08 -17.38
C GLU A 30 -5.06 13.54 -16.22
N ALA A 31 -4.70 13.23 -14.99
CA ALA A 31 -5.40 13.72 -13.79
C ALA A 31 -4.58 14.76 -13.03
N GLY A 32 -3.59 15.37 -13.69
CA GLY A 32 -2.77 16.42 -13.09
C GLY A 32 -1.59 15.91 -12.29
N GLY A 33 -1.31 14.61 -12.34
CA GLY A 33 -0.18 14.03 -11.64
C GLY A 33 1.07 13.93 -12.50
N ARG A 34 2.15 13.47 -11.88
CA ARG A 34 3.43 13.25 -12.55
C ARG A 34 3.90 11.82 -12.45
N ASN A 35 3.02 10.93 -12.01
CA ASN A 35 3.31 9.51 -11.86
C ASN A 35 4.58 9.25 -11.02
N LEU A 36 4.71 9.97 -9.92
CA LEU A 36 5.85 9.84 -9.02
C LEU A 36 5.61 8.86 -7.88
N GLY A 37 4.43 8.30 -7.79
CA GLY A 37 4.08 7.33 -6.75
C GLY A 37 2.85 6.55 -7.11
N VAL A 38 2.46 5.64 -6.22
CA VAL A 38 1.26 4.83 -6.42
C VAL A 38 0.01 5.71 -6.31
N ARG A 39 -1.09 5.26 -6.93
CA ARG A 39 -2.40 5.89 -6.75
C ARG A 39 -2.90 5.61 -5.34
N PRO A 40 -3.66 6.52 -4.72
CA PRO A 40 -4.24 6.25 -3.40
C PRO A 40 -5.04 4.93 -3.35
N MET A 41 -5.83 4.64 -4.39
CA MET A 41 -6.58 3.38 -4.44
C MET A 41 -5.66 2.17 -4.54
N GLU A 42 -4.56 2.29 -5.28
CA GLU A 42 -3.56 1.22 -5.36
C GLU A 42 -2.93 0.97 -3.99
N MET A 43 -2.76 2.02 -3.19
CA MET A 43 -2.23 1.89 -1.83
C MET A 43 -3.14 1.05 -0.94
N LEU A 44 -4.45 1.20 -1.11
CA LEU A 44 -5.42 0.37 -0.39
C LEU A 44 -5.28 -1.10 -0.77
N LEU A 45 -5.10 -1.39 -2.06
CA LEU A 45 -4.91 -2.76 -2.54
C LEU A 45 -3.60 -3.36 -2.01
N ILE A 46 -2.53 -2.58 -2.03
CA ILE A 46 -1.23 -3.01 -1.50
C ILE A 46 -1.36 -3.33 0.00
N GLY A 47 -2.01 -2.45 0.75
CA GLY A 47 -2.24 -2.66 2.18
C GLY A 47 -3.06 -3.90 2.46
N LEU A 48 -4.12 -4.11 1.69
CA LEU A 48 -4.98 -5.28 1.83
C LEU A 48 -4.19 -6.56 1.60
N GLY A 49 -3.43 -6.62 0.49
CA GLY A 49 -2.58 -7.77 0.18
C GLY A 49 -1.51 -7.98 1.23
N GLY A 50 -0.93 -6.89 1.74
CA GLY A 50 0.08 -6.95 2.79
C GLY A 50 -0.45 -7.53 4.09
N CYS A 51 -1.64 -7.11 4.52
CA CYS A 51 -2.27 -7.65 5.71
C CYS A 51 -2.57 -9.14 5.57
N SER A 52 -3.11 -9.54 4.43
CA SER A 52 -3.43 -10.94 4.17
C SER A 52 -2.18 -11.81 4.20
N ASN A 53 -1.13 -11.40 3.50
CA ASN A 53 0.13 -12.13 3.46
C ASN A 53 0.80 -12.20 4.83
N PHE A 54 0.76 -11.11 5.56
CA PHE A 54 1.33 -11.07 6.91
C PHE A 54 0.65 -12.13 7.81
N ASP A 55 -0.68 -12.19 7.78
CA ASP A 55 -1.43 -13.13 8.59
C ASP A 55 -1.14 -14.56 8.18
N VAL A 56 -1.12 -14.87 6.89
CA VAL A 56 -0.84 -16.22 6.39
C VAL A 56 0.56 -16.67 6.80
N VAL A 57 1.56 -15.81 6.58
CA VAL A 57 2.95 -16.14 6.93
C VAL A 57 3.09 -16.33 8.45
N SER A 58 2.45 -15.46 9.25
CA SER A 58 2.48 -15.58 10.71
C SER A 58 1.88 -16.89 11.20
N ILE A 59 0.73 -17.28 10.64
CA ILE A 59 0.05 -18.53 11.02
C ILE A 59 0.92 -19.74 10.66
N LEU A 60 1.49 -19.74 9.46
CA LEU A 60 2.34 -20.85 9.01
C LEU A 60 3.60 -20.97 9.85
N LYS A 61 4.21 -19.87 10.23
CA LYS A 61 5.39 -19.88 11.12
C LYS A 61 5.06 -20.41 12.50
N LYS A 62 3.91 -20.01 13.07
CA LYS A 62 3.46 -20.52 14.37
C LYS A 62 3.17 -22.00 14.33
N SER A 63 2.75 -22.52 13.18
CA SER A 63 2.51 -23.95 12.96
C SER A 63 3.78 -24.70 12.58
N ARG A 64 4.95 -24.03 12.65
CA ARG A 64 6.27 -24.59 12.32
C ARG A 64 6.37 -25.06 10.88
N GLN A 65 5.65 -24.41 9.97
CA GLN A 65 5.78 -24.68 8.54
C GLN A 65 6.87 -23.79 7.95
N ALA A 66 7.66 -24.35 7.06
CA ALA A 66 8.66 -23.59 6.33
C ALA A 66 7.95 -22.81 5.22
N VAL A 67 8.15 -21.48 5.18
CA VAL A 67 7.56 -20.63 4.14
C VAL A 67 8.69 -20.10 3.28
N GLU A 68 8.72 -20.49 2.01
CA GLU A 68 9.72 -20.04 1.06
C GLU A 68 9.25 -18.82 0.26
N SER A 69 7.96 -18.74 -0.02
CA SER A 69 7.40 -17.59 -0.73
C SER A 69 5.93 -17.40 -0.39
N CYS A 70 5.46 -16.18 -0.54
CA CYS A 70 4.05 -15.86 -0.36
C CYS A 70 3.74 -14.65 -1.21
N GLU A 71 2.68 -14.73 -2.01
CA GLU A 71 2.31 -13.69 -2.95
C GLU A 71 0.80 -13.53 -3.00
N ALA A 72 0.32 -12.32 -3.21
CA ALA A 72 -1.10 -12.06 -3.39
C ALA A 72 -1.32 -11.12 -4.55
N PHE A 73 -2.34 -11.39 -5.37
CA PHE A 73 -2.83 -10.50 -6.40
C PHE A 73 -4.17 -9.94 -5.97
N VAL A 74 -4.31 -8.63 -6.01
CA VAL A 74 -5.53 -7.95 -5.60
C VAL A 74 -5.98 -7.04 -6.73
N GLU A 75 -7.22 -7.21 -7.18
CA GLU A 75 -7.81 -6.39 -8.23
C GLU A 75 -9.07 -5.72 -7.73
N ALA A 76 -9.29 -4.50 -8.18
CA ALA A 76 -10.52 -3.79 -7.92
C ALA A 76 -10.83 -2.87 -9.10
N GLU A 77 -12.12 -2.68 -9.36
CA GLU A 77 -12.58 -1.76 -10.40
C GLU A 77 -13.36 -0.63 -9.76
N ARG A 78 -13.23 0.56 -10.33
CA ARG A 78 -14.06 1.69 -9.92
C ARG A 78 -15.40 1.62 -10.62
N ALA A 79 -16.43 1.80 -9.82
CA ALA A 79 -17.80 1.91 -10.34
C ALA A 79 -18.02 3.29 -10.97
#